data_ef3fe63559206b3a6be71d767d4026c5
#
_entry.id   ef3fe63559206b3a6be71d767d4026c5
#
_cell.length_a   1.000
_cell.length_b   1.000
_cell.length_c   1.000
_cell.angle_alpha   90.00
_cell.angle_beta   90.00
_cell.angle_gamma   90.00
#
_symmetry.space_group_name_H-M   'P 1'
#
loop_
_entity.id
_entity.type
_entity.pdbx_description
1 polymer ?
#
loop_
_entity_poly.entity_id
_entity_poly.type
_entity_poly.pdbx_seq_one_letter_code
_entity_poly.pdbx_strand_id
1 'polypeptide(L)'
;YQYSAFVNYASPFREGDLFSVGGIVSNGGMWSGSASYSTPLAKQGERVGVSYARSHYALGGDFSALDYTGASETVSLWWQHNFRRGRDFNLYGTLRFDWKDLEDEAKGMAYKNPKGAKNWVIGINGDNLDHIWTGGRNTFALNYTYGDLSIDDAVQRQYDAATARTA
;
A
#
# COMPACT_ATOMS: atom_id res chain seq x y z
N TYR A 1 -23.45 7.13 -2.24
CA TYR A 1 -22.86 7.13 -3.59
C TYR A 1 -21.34 7.23 -3.45
N GLN A 2 -20.63 6.63 -4.42
CA GLN A 2 -19.19 6.65 -4.51
C GLN A 2 -18.80 6.99 -5.95
N TYR A 3 -17.81 7.86 -6.09
CA TYR A 3 -17.22 8.22 -7.37
C TYR A 3 -15.75 7.91 -7.34
N SER A 4 -15.23 7.37 -8.44
CA SER A 4 -13.80 7.10 -8.60
C SER A 4 -13.31 7.51 -9.98
N ALA A 5 -12.09 8.00 -10.04
CA ALA A 5 -11.41 8.32 -11.30
C ALA A 5 -9.94 7.90 -11.20
N PHE A 6 -9.44 7.27 -12.25
CA PHE A 6 -8.05 6.82 -12.36
C PHE A 6 -7.50 7.15 -13.74
N VAL A 7 -6.31 7.70 -13.79
CA VAL A 7 -5.59 8.04 -15.01
C VAL A 7 -4.21 7.41 -14.96
N ASN A 8 -3.87 6.70 -16.03
CA ASN A 8 -2.53 6.15 -16.25
C ASN A 8 -1.95 6.80 -17.49
N TYR A 9 -0.77 7.37 -17.37
CA TYR A 9 -0.04 8.00 -18.45
C TYR A 9 1.29 7.29 -18.67
N ALA A 10 1.41 6.64 -19.81
CA ALA A 10 2.61 5.89 -20.17
C ALA A 10 3.64 6.79 -20.84
N SER A 11 4.90 6.64 -20.46
CA SER A 11 6.05 7.34 -21.01
C SER A 11 5.97 8.88 -20.93
N PRO A 12 5.59 9.47 -19.76
CA PRO A 12 5.52 10.93 -19.62
C PRO A 12 6.87 11.63 -19.77
N PHE A 13 7.97 11.03 -19.31
CA PHE A 13 9.30 11.63 -19.30
C PHE A 13 10.35 10.79 -20.03
N ARG A 14 10.22 9.44 -19.94
CA ARG A 14 11.14 8.49 -20.57
C ARG A 14 10.34 7.32 -21.13
N GLU A 15 10.91 6.68 -22.14
CA GLU A 15 10.34 5.46 -22.70
C GLU A 15 10.20 4.37 -21.62
N GLY A 16 8.99 3.84 -21.49
CA GLY A 16 8.66 2.76 -20.55
C GLY A 16 8.36 3.18 -19.12
N ASP A 17 8.39 4.47 -18.78
CA ASP A 17 7.92 4.90 -17.46
C ASP A 17 6.37 4.97 -17.40
N LEU A 18 5.85 5.02 -16.19
CA LEU A 18 4.42 5.06 -15.96
C LEU A 18 4.12 6.03 -14.81
N PHE A 19 3.25 6.96 -15.07
CA PHE A 19 2.63 7.82 -14.06
C PHE A 19 1.17 7.44 -13.89
N SER A 20 0.74 7.27 -12.67
CA SER A 20 -0.65 6.94 -12.33
C SER A 20 -1.15 7.87 -11.25
N VAL A 21 -2.36 8.36 -11.40
CA VAL A 21 -3.05 9.16 -10.40
C VAL A 21 -4.51 8.74 -10.33
N GLY A 22 -5.07 8.71 -9.15
CA GLY A 22 -6.46 8.37 -8.99
C GLY A 22 -6.99 8.72 -7.62
N GLY A 23 -8.30 8.67 -7.52
CA GLY A 23 -9.00 8.97 -6.27
C GLY A 23 -10.41 8.41 -6.23
N ILE A 24 -10.90 8.33 -5.03
CA ILE A 24 -12.23 7.86 -4.67
C ILE A 24 -12.80 8.85 -3.68
N VAL A 25 -14.06 9.24 -3.89
CA VAL A 25 -14.82 10.06 -2.94
C VAL A 25 -16.18 9.44 -2.71
N SER A 26 -16.68 9.52 -1.50
CA SER A 26 -18.01 9.05 -1.15
C SER A 26 -18.83 10.12 -0.41
N ASN A 27 -20.14 10.02 -0.46
CA ASN A 27 -21.04 10.91 0.26
C ASN A 27 -21.00 10.75 1.79
N GLY A 28 -20.34 9.71 2.31
CA GLY A 28 -20.12 9.49 3.74
C GLY A 28 -18.91 10.22 4.33
N GLY A 29 -18.35 11.22 3.63
CA GLY A 29 -17.17 11.95 4.11
C GLY A 29 -15.84 11.21 3.93
N MET A 30 -15.85 10.05 3.25
CA MET A 30 -14.64 9.29 2.94
C MET A 30 -14.06 9.74 1.60
N TRP A 31 -12.76 9.91 1.57
CA TRP A 31 -12.02 10.10 0.33
C TRP A 31 -10.65 9.43 0.39
N SER A 32 -10.15 9.05 -0.76
CA SER A 32 -8.80 8.50 -0.92
C SER A 32 -8.24 8.98 -2.24
N GLY A 33 -6.98 9.37 -2.22
CA GLY A 33 -6.23 9.77 -3.41
C GLY A 33 -4.86 9.12 -3.42
N SER A 34 -4.36 8.82 -4.61
CA SER A 34 -3.02 8.26 -4.79
C SER A 34 -2.37 8.79 -6.06
N ALA A 35 -1.05 8.89 -6.02
CA ALA A 35 -0.22 9.16 -7.18
C ALA A 35 1.00 8.24 -7.14
N SER A 36 1.43 7.75 -8.28
CA SER A 36 2.62 6.92 -8.38
C SER A 36 3.38 7.19 -9.67
N TYR A 37 4.68 7.02 -9.60
CA TYR A 37 5.56 7.07 -10.73
C TYR A 37 6.52 5.89 -10.70
N SER A 38 6.74 5.26 -11.83
CA SER A 38 7.73 4.20 -11.96
C SER A 38 8.46 4.26 -13.29
N THR A 39 9.73 3.90 -13.27
CA THR A 39 10.60 3.92 -14.46
C THR A 39 11.43 2.64 -14.55
N PRO A 40 11.69 2.13 -15.75
CA PRO A 40 12.65 1.06 -15.94
C PRO A 40 14.07 1.53 -15.65
N LEU A 41 14.86 0.74 -14.91
CA LEU A 41 16.26 1.05 -14.60
C LEU A 41 17.22 0.45 -15.62
N ALA A 42 16.95 -0.74 -16.09
CA ALA A 42 17.83 -1.48 -16.97
C ALA A 42 17.06 -2.26 -18.04
N LYS A 43 17.78 -2.73 -19.07
CA LYS A 43 17.23 -3.52 -20.19
C LYS A 43 16.65 -4.88 -19.76
N GLN A 44 16.96 -5.34 -18.57
CA GLN A 44 16.50 -6.64 -18.03
C GLN A 44 15.13 -6.60 -17.36
N GLY A 45 14.42 -5.47 -17.48
CA GLY A 45 13.06 -5.32 -16.93
C GLY A 45 13.01 -4.97 -15.44
N GLU A 46 14.11 -4.47 -14.90
CA GLU A 46 14.12 -3.86 -13.57
C GLU A 46 13.29 -2.58 -13.57
N ARG A 47 12.53 -2.36 -12.52
CA ARG A 47 11.74 -1.15 -12.33
C ARG A 47 11.92 -0.63 -10.91
N VAL A 48 11.89 0.67 -10.79
CA VAL A 48 11.80 1.37 -9.51
C VAL A 48 10.60 2.30 -9.57
N GLY A 49 9.96 2.48 -8.43
CA GLY A 49 8.83 3.39 -8.36
C GLY A 49 8.67 3.98 -6.98
N VAL A 50 8.01 5.12 -6.96
CA VAL A 50 7.56 5.81 -5.76
C VAL A 50 6.05 5.99 -5.84
N SER A 51 5.38 5.89 -4.72
CA SER A 51 3.95 6.19 -4.63
C SER A 51 3.64 6.95 -3.36
N TYR A 52 2.63 7.80 -3.46
CA TYR A 52 2.01 8.53 -2.37
C TYR A 52 0.53 8.23 -2.37
N ALA A 53 -0.01 7.93 -1.20
CA ALA A 53 -1.44 7.74 -1.01
C ALA A 53 -1.88 8.45 0.27
N ARG A 54 -3.04 9.08 0.20
CA ARG A 54 -3.69 9.70 1.35
C ARG A 54 -5.16 9.34 1.36
N SER A 55 -5.65 8.99 2.52
CA SER A 55 -7.07 8.69 2.73
C SER A 55 -7.59 9.37 3.99
N HIS A 56 -8.86 9.67 3.97
CA HIS A 56 -9.60 10.20 5.11
C HIS A 56 -10.93 9.48 5.20
N TYR A 57 -11.33 9.17 6.42
CA TYR A 57 -12.65 8.62 6.70
C TYR A 57 -13.30 9.31 7.90
N ALA A 58 -14.61 9.32 7.90
CA ALA A 58 -15.43 9.78 9.02
C ALA A 58 -16.46 8.69 9.34
N LEU A 59 -16.64 8.37 10.62
CA LEU A 59 -17.70 7.47 11.02
C LEU A 59 -19.05 8.20 10.92
N GLY A 60 -19.96 7.60 10.16
CA GLY A 60 -21.31 8.09 9.95
C GLY A 60 -22.37 7.23 10.65
N GLY A 61 -23.64 7.51 10.36
CA GLY A 61 -24.78 6.74 10.88
C GLY A 61 -24.91 6.89 12.40
N ASP A 62 -25.13 5.79 13.08
CA ASP A 62 -25.36 5.74 14.55
C ASP A 62 -24.17 6.21 15.39
N PHE A 63 -22.97 6.28 14.78
CA PHE A 63 -21.73 6.72 15.42
C PHE A 63 -21.35 8.18 15.11
N SER A 64 -22.19 8.91 14.36
CA SER A 64 -21.92 10.30 13.99
C SER A 64 -21.78 11.23 15.21
N ALA A 65 -22.43 10.88 16.33
CA ALA A 65 -22.33 11.63 17.58
C ALA A 65 -20.92 11.59 18.22
N LEU A 66 -20.09 10.62 17.86
CA LEU A 66 -18.71 10.51 18.34
C LEU A 66 -17.73 11.41 17.57
N ASP A 67 -18.16 11.94 16.42
CA ASP A 67 -17.34 12.74 15.49
C ASP A 67 -15.93 12.14 15.31
N TYR A 68 -15.91 10.82 15.05
CA TYR A 68 -14.67 10.05 14.88
C TYR A 68 -14.20 10.12 13.45
N THR A 69 -12.99 10.59 13.27
CA THR A 69 -12.35 10.71 11.95
C THR A 69 -10.98 10.06 11.96
N GLY A 70 -10.55 9.55 10.82
CA GLY A 70 -9.20 9.05 10.67
C GLY A 70 -8.59 9.49 9.36
N ALA A 71 -7.29 9.70 9.40
CA ALA A 71 -6.48 9.99 8.24
C ALA A 71 -5.31 9.01 8.14
N SER A 72 -4.97 8.61 6.94
CA SER A 72 -3.79 7.79 6.67
C SER A 72 -3.02 8.39 5.51
N GLU A 73 -1.73 8.51 5.68
CA GLU A 73 -0.79 8.98 4.68
C GLU A 73 0.29 7.91 4.51
N THR A 74 0.61 7.57 3.26
CA THR A 74 1.58 6.52 2.97
C THR A 74 2.48 6.98 1.83
N VAL A 75 3.78 6.94 2.07
CA VAL A 75 4.81 7.06 1.04
C VAL A 75 5.46 5.70 0.87
N SER A 76 5.55 5.22 -0.36
CA SER A 76 6.19 3.95 -0.66
C SER A 76 7.29 4.13 -1.70
N LEU A 77 8.40 3.46 -1.48
CA LEU A 77 9.46 3.28 -2.46
C LEU A 77 9.58 1.79 -2.75
N TRP A 78 9.63 1.41 -4.01
CA TRP A 78 9.72 0.02 -4.38
C TRP A 78 10.66 -0.22 -5.55
N TRP A 79 11.24 -1.41 -5.57
CA TRP A 79 12.09 -1.93 -6.62
C TRP A 79 11.63 -3.32 -7.00
N GLN A 80 11.65 -3.62 -8.29
CA GLN A 80 11.35 -4.93 -8.85
C GLN A 80 12.50 -5.38 -9.73
N HIS A 81 12.88 -6.64 -9.56
CA HIS A 81 13.87 -7.31 -10.38
C HIS A 81 13.29 -8.58 -11.01
N ASN A 82 13.49 -8.74 -12.30
CA ASN A 82 13.06 -9.94 -12.99
C ASN A 82 14.21 -10.96 -13.03
N PHE A 83 14.13 -11.98 -12.18
CA PHE A 83 15.12 -13.06 -12.13
C PHE A 83 15.06 -13.94 -13.38
N ARG A 84 13.83 -14.19 -13.88
CA ARG A 84 13.61 -14.95 -15.08
C ARG A 84 12.36 -14.46 -15.79
N ARG A 85 12.50 -14.27 -17.09
CA ARG A 85 11.38 -13.94 -17.97
C ARG A 85 11.43 -14.86 -19.18
N GLY A 86 10.46 -15.74 -19.28
CA GLY A 86 10.35 -16.73 -20.34
C GLY A 86 8.91 -16.86 -20.81
N ARG A 87 8.72 -17.72 -21.82
CA ARG A 87 7.38 -18.01 -22.33
C ARG A 87 6.57 -18.82 -21.32
N ASP A 88 7.21 -19.78 -20.66
CA ASP A 88 6.54 -20.78 -19.83
C ASP A 88 6.79 -20.58 -18.34
N PHE A 89 7.75 -19.73 -17.97
CA PHE A 89 8.07 -19.46 -16.57
C PHE A 89 8.59 -18.04 -16.39
N ASN A 90 7.97 -17.31 -15.47
CA ASN A 90 8.40 -15.99 -15.05
C ASN A 90 8.62 -15.97 -13.54
N LEU A 91 9.69 -15.32 -13.10
CA LEU A 91 10.03 -15.13 -11.68
C LEU A 91 10.55 -13.72 -11.47
N TYR A 92 9.96 -12.99 -10.54
CA TYR A 92 10.41 -11.67 -10.17
C TYR A 92 10.35 -11.47 -8.66
N GLY A 93 11.30 -10.68 -8.16
CA GLY A 93 11.36 -10.25 -6.79
C GLY A 93 10.96 -8.79 -6.66
N THR A 94 10.37 -8.45 -5.52
CA THR A 94 10.01 -7.08 -5.15
C THR A 94 10.59 -6.75 -3.79
N LEU A 95 11.10 -5.53 -3.65
CA LEU A 95 11.45 -4.93 -2.38
C LEU A 95 10.69 -3.61 -2.28
N ARG A 96 9.94 -3.43 -1.19
CA ARG A 96 9.17 -2.21 -0.95
C ARG A 96 9.41 -1.73 0.47
N PHE A 97 9.55 -0.44 0.60
CA PHE A 97 9.57 0.27 1.86
C PHE A 97 8.37 1.21 1.91
N ASP A 98 7.57 1.09 2.97
CA ASP A 98 6.42 1.93 3.23
C ASP A 98 6.66 2.76 4.49
N TRP A 99 6.48 4.05 4.38
CA TRP A 99 6.36 4.97 5.50
C TRP A 99 4.91 5.40 5.61
N LYS A 100 4.30 5.11 6.75
CA LYS A 100 2.89 5.37 7.01
C LYS A 100 2.73 6.25 8.23
N ASP A 101 1.95 7.31 8.07
CA ASP A 101 1.44 8.13 9.15
C ASP A 101 -0.06 7.92 9.24
N LEU A 102 -0.52 7.59 10.45
CA LEU A 102 -1.93 7.35 10.75
C LEU A 102 -2.33 8.29 11.88
N GLU A 103 -3.49 8.90 11.73
CA GLU A 103 -4.05 9.79 12.72
C GLU A 103 -5.52 9.43 12.94
N ASP A 104 -5.86 9.08 14.17
CA ASP A 104 -7.22 8.86 14.61
C ASP A 104 -7.62 10.00 15.55
N GLU A 105 -8.74 10.65 15.30
CA GLU A 105 -9.27 11.76 16.08
C GLU A 105 -10.71 11.51 16.47
N ALA A 106 -11.01 11.65 17.75
CA ALA A 106 -12.38 11.65 18.28
C ALA A 106 -12.66 13.00 18.91
N LYS A 107 -13.24 13.93 18.15
CA LYS A 107 -13.46 15.33 18.60
C LYS A 107 -14.38 15.42 19.80
N GLY A 108 -15.36 14.53 19.90
CA GLY A 108 -16.26 14.46 21.06
C GLY A 108 -15.57 14.14 22.40
N MET A 109 -14.37 13.55 22.36
CA MET A 109 -13.57 13.16 23.53
C MET A 109 -12.25 13.90 23.63
N ALA A 110 -11.98 14.88 22.76
CA ALA A 110 -10.69 15.59 22.63
C ALA A 110 -9.49 14.62 22.53
N TYR A 111 -9.69 13.50 21.82
CA TYR A 111 -8.71 12.44 21.67
C TYR A 111 -8.07 12.50 20.28
N LYS A 112 -6.75 12.52 20.25
CA LYS A 112 -5.94 12.48 19.05
C LYS A 112 -4.81 11.47 19.22
N ASN A 113 -4.69 10.51 18.32
CA ASN A 113 -3.71 9.44 18.40
C ASN A 113 -2.90 9.33 17.10
N PRO A 114 -1.78 10.06 16.99
CA PRO A 114 -0.86 9.89 15.88
C PRO A 114 -0.04 8.61 16.05
N LYS A 115 0.09 7.84 14.97
CA LYS A 115 0.87 6.60 14.89
C LYS A 115 1.70 6.61 13.63
N GLY A 116 2.97 6.26 13.75
CA GLY A 116 3.86 6.07 12.61
C GLY A 116 4.17 4.58 12.42
N ALA A 117 4.21 4.12 11.18
CA ALA A 117 4.65 2.76 10.87
C ALA A 117 5.66 2.77 9.72
N LYS A 118 6.70 1.97 9.86
CA LYS A 118 7.71 1.74 8.81
C LYS A 118 7.73 0.26 8.50
N ASN A 119 7.45 -0.08 7.25
CA ASN A 119 7.37 -1.47 6.82
C ASN A 119 8.33 -1.75 5.67
N TRP A 120 9.01 -2.88 5.77
CA TRP A 120 9.74 -3.49 4.67
C TRP A 120 8.97 -4.70 4.17
N VAL A 121 8.75 -4.76 2.87
CA VAL A 121 8.08 -5.90 2.23
C VAL A 121 9.01 -6.48 1.18
N ILE A 122 9.35 -7.76 1.37
CA ILE A 122 10.14 -8.53 0.42
C ILE A 122 9.21 -9.56 -0.20
N GLY A 123 9.11 -9.56 -1.52
CA GLY A 123 8.21 -10.46 -2.26
C GLY A 123 8.94 -11.26 -3.32
N ILE A 124 8.49 -12.50 -3.51
CA ILE A 124 8.83 -13.34 -4.66
C ILE A 124 7.52 -13.74 -5.32
N ASN A 125 7.41 -13.47 -6.60
CA ASN A 125 6.21 -13.73 -7.37
C ASN A 125 6.59 -14.39 -8.70
N GLY A 126 5.70 -15.20 -9.22
CA GLY A 126 5.94 -15.84 -10.48
C GLY A 126 4.73 -16.54 -11.04
N ASP A 127 4.90 -16.99 -12.26
CA ASP A 127 3.95 -17.86 -12.94
C ASP A 127 4.67 -18.89 -13.79
N ASN A 128 4.04 -20.04 -13.96
CA ASN A 128 4.47 -21.06 -14.90
C ASN A 128 3.30 -21.67 -15.65
N LEU A 129 3.56 -22.00 -16.90
CA LEU A 129 2.68 -22.85 -17.71
C LEU A 129 3.07 -24.30 -17.49
N ASP A 130 2.14 -25.16 -17.12
CA ASP A 130 2.35 -26.59 -17.11
C ASP A 130 1.76 -27.22 -18.37
N HIS A 131 2.19 -28.44 -18.67
CA HIS A 131 1.70 -29.23 -19.78
C HIS A 131 1.00 -30.51 -19.28
N ILE A 132 0.52 -30.49 -18.03
CA ILE A 132 -0.17 -31.61 -17.42
C ILE A 132 -1.61 -31.61 -17.92
N TRP A 133 -2.04 -32.72 -18.52
CA TRP A 133 -3.35 -32.93 -19.13
C TRP A 133 -3.60 -31.94 -20.29
N THR A 134 -4.48 -30.97 -20.08
CA THR A 134 -4.81 -29.94 -21.09
C THR A 134 -3.95 -28.68 -20.99
N GLY A 135 -3.01 -28.69 -20.05
CA GLY A 135 -2.19 -27.51 -19.71
C GLY A 135 -2.89 -26.58 -18.74
N GLY A 136 -2.11 -25.92 -17.89
CA GLY A 136 -2.59 -24.95 -16.92
C GLY A 136 -1.60 -23.81 -16.72
N ARG A 137 -2.08 -22.71 -16.15
CA ARG A 137 -1.25 -21.60 -15.66
C ARG A 137 -1.32 -21.56 -14.14
N ASN A 138 -0.17 -21.72 -13.51
CA ASN A 138 -0.03 -21.58 -12.07
C ASN A 138 0.59 -20.23 -11.75
N THR A 139 0.06 -19.55 -10.75
CA THR A 139 0.61 -18.31 -10.22
C THR A 139 0.92 -18.49 -8.74
N PHE A 140 2.04 -17.95 -8.30
CA PHE A 140 2.44 -17.99 -6.91
C PHE A 140 2.97 -16.62 -6.46
N ALA A 141 2.73 -16.32 -5.18
CA ALA A 141 3.25 -15.13 -4.54
C ALA A 141 3.60 -15.46 -3.08
N LEU A 142 4.78 -15.08 -2.66
CA LEU A 142 5.24 -15.15 -1.27
C LEU A 142 5.71 -13.76 -0.87
N ASN A 143 5.16 -13.22 0.20
CA ASN A 143 5.56 -11.93 0.75
C ASN A 143 5.92 -12.07 2.22
N TYR A 144 7.03 -11.47 2.61
CA TYR A 144 7.44 -11.30 3.99
C TYR A 144 7.43 -9.81 4.32
N THR A 145 6.74 -9.45 5.41
CA THR A 145 6.66 -8.08 5.88
C THR A 145 7.30 -7.98 7.27
N TYR A 146 8.25 -7.08 7.38
CA TYR A 146 8.82 -6.65 8.65
C TYR A 146 8.43 -5.19 8.89
N GLY A 147 7.82 -4.91 10.03
CA GLY A 147 7.31 -3.58 10.35
C GLY A 147 7.70 -3.14 11.76
N ASP A 148 7.89 -1.84 11.90
CA ASP A 148 8.08 -1.16 13.17
C ASP A 148 6.96 -0.13 13.34
N LEU A 149 6.28 -0.18 14.50
CA LEU A 149 5.18 0.71 14.85
C LEU A 149 5.64 1.69 15.93
N SER A 150 5.59 2.97 15.64
CA SER A 150 5.84 4.03 16.60
C SER A 150 4.53 4.64 17.09
N ILE A 151 4.31 4.60 18.39
CA ILE A 151 3.15 5.21 19.07
C ILE A 151 3.68 6.30 19.99
N ASP A 152 3.30 7.55 19.73
CA ASP A 152 3.84 8.70 20.48
C ASP A 152 3.20 8.86 21.87
N ASP A 153 1.99 8.35 22.09
CA ASP A 153 1.30 8.43 23.37
C ASP A 153 1.79 7.34 24.36
N ALA A 154 2.26 7.78 25.54
CA ALA A 154 2.76 6.89 26.59
C ALA A 154 1.65 6.00 27.17
N VAL A 155 0.43 6.48 27.27
CA VAL A 155 -0.74 5.73 27.77
C VAL A 155 -1.11 4.64 26.76
N GLN A 156 -1.13 4.98 25.48
CA GLN A 156 -1.43 4.03 24.42
C GLN A 156 -0.35 2.94 24.31
N ARG A 157 0.92 3.30 24.50
CA ARG A 157 2.01 2.31 24.57
C ARG A 157 1.85 1.30 25.70
N GLN A 158 1.35 1.77 26.87
CA GLN A 158 1.06 0.86 27.98
C GLN A 158 -0.11 -0.09 27.68
N TYR A 159 -1.16 0.41 27.04
CA TYR A 159 -2.29 -0.43 26.61
C TYR A 159 -1.87 -1.46 25.56
N ASP A 160 -1.09 -1.06 24.57
CA ASP A 160 -0.57 -1.95 23.53
C ASP A 160 0.34 -3.04 24.13
N ALA A 161 1.24 -2.66 25.04
CA ALA A 161 2.11 -3.62 25.74
C ALA A 161 1.33 -4.59 26.64
N ALA A 162 0.21 -4.17 27.22
CA ALA A 162 -0.64 -5.02 28.05
C ALA A 162 -1.55 -5.95 27.22
N THR A 163 -1.88 -5.56 25.97
CA THR A 163 -2.77 -6.31 25.08
C THR A 163 -2.05 -7.06 23.97
N ALA A 164 -0.79 -6.70 23.68
CA ALA A 164 0.04 -7.43 22.75
C ALA A 164 0.21 -8.87 23.25
N ARG A 165 -0.38 -9.82 22.54
CA ARG A 165 -0.09 -11.24 22.77
C ARG A 165 1.39 -11.44 22.45
N THR A 166 2.17 -11.77 23.46
CA THR A 166 3.49 -12.36 23.28
C THR A 166 3.29 -13.64 22.45
N ALA A 167 3.71 -13.56 21.19
CA ALA A 167 3.77 -14.73 20.30
C ALA A 167 5.06 -15.50 20.60
#